data_2e959c144fe5197b6cea2c35640e913e
#
_entry.id   2e959c144fe5197b6cea2c35640e913e
#
_cell.length_a   1.000
_cell.length_b   1.000
_cell.length_c   1.000
_cell.angle_alpha   90.00
_cell.angle_beta   90.00
_cell.angle_gamma   90.00
#
_symmetry.space_group_name_H-M   'P 1'
#
loop_
_entity.id
_entity.type
_entity.pdbx_description
1 polymer ?
#
loop_
_entity_poly.entity_id
_entity_poly.type
_entity_poly.pdbx_seq_one_letter_code
_entity_poly.pdbx_strand_id
1 'polypeptide(L)'
;MKKCLYIAVIALISSIPLHAQQFSLSTNLLDYACLGTMNMDFSCSVSRHCSLTAGVRYNPFTFNSSDVENQFQFRQRSAALGVRLWPWHTMSGWWFAGKIRYQEYNYGGLFSWGTEDGDRYGCSFSAGYTYMLSSNLNLEFGLGAWAGMSFFRRYSCVVCGTTVGHGRKYFLLPDDLMISLVYVF
;
A
#
# COMPACT_ATOMS: atom_id res chain seq x y z
N MET A 1 -3.88 -1.61 -35.91
CA MET A 1 -4.42 -2.09 -34.66
C MET A 1 -3.95 -1.30 -33.43
N LYS A 2 -2.64 -1.06 -33.21
CA LYS A 2 -2.14 -0.30 -32.03
C LYS A 2 -2.71 1.13 -31.92
N LYS A 3 -2.84 1.85 -33.05
CA LYS A 3 -3.39 3.23 -33.06
C LYS A 3 -4.89 3.28 -32.68
N CYS A 4 -5.68 2.30 -33.07
CA CYS A 4 -7.10 2.22 -32.69
C CYS A 4 -7.26 1.93 -31.20
N LEU A 5 -6.34 1.16 -30.59
CA LEU A 5 -6.34 0.90 -29.16
C LEU A 5 -6.06 2.17 -28.34
N TYR A 6 -5.10 2.99 -28.77
CA TYR A 6 -4.81 4.28 -28.11
C TYR A 6 -5.99 5.25 -28.21
N ILE A 7 -6.66 5.34 -29.38
CA ILE A 7 -7.83 6.20 -29.57
C ILE A 7 -8.98 5.72 -28.68
N ALA A 8 -9.22 4.40 -28.58
CA ALA A 8 -10.25 3.83 -27.73
C ALA A 8 -9.96 4.10 -26.23
N VAL A 9 -8.73 3.97 -25.80
CA VAL A 9 -8.31 4.29 -24.42
C VAL A 9 -8.47 5.79 -24.10
N ILE A 10 -8.08 6.66 -25.02
CA ILE A 10 -8.25 8.12 -24.87
C ILE A 10 -9.74 8.49 -24.85
N ALA A 11 -10.56 7.90 -25.72
CA ALA A 11 -12.00 8.11 -25.74
C ALA A 11 -12.70 7.61 -24.47
N LEU A 12 -12.23 6.52 -23.89
CA LEU A 12 -12.73 6.02 -22.60
C LEU A 12 -12.40 6.99 -21.44
N ILE A 13 -11.20 7.56 -21.45
CA ILE A 13 -10.76 8.52 -20.42
C ILE A 13 -11.52 9.85 -20.55
N SER A 14 -11.83 10.30 -21.77
CA SER A 14 -12.54 11.55 -22.00
C SER A 14 -14.06 11.47 -21.77
N SER A 15 -14.63 10.29 -21.59
CA SER A 15 -16.07 10.11 -21.30
C SER A 15 -16.40 10.12 -19.79
N ILE A 16 -15.43 10.33 -18.91
CA ILE A 16 -15.67 10.45 -17.47
C ILE A 16 -16.28 11.84 -17.21
N PRO A 17 -17.52 11.95 -16.72
CA PRO A 17 -18.12 13.24 -16.40
C PRO A 17 -17.33 13.88 -15.27
N LEU A 18 -16.79 15.05 -15.51
CA LEU A 18 -16.09 15.86 -14.50
C LEU A 18 -17.11 16.39 -13.47
N HIS A 19 -17.29 15.64 -12.41
CA HIS A 19 -18.03 16.10 -11.23
C HIS A 19 -17.04 16.73 -10.25
N ALA A 20 -17.46 17.78 -9.56
CA ALA A 20 -16.62 18.44 -8.55
C ALA A 20 -16.20 17.44 -7.46
N GLN A 21 -14.97 17.54 -6.99
CA GLN A 21 -14.34 16.68 -5.97
C GLN A 21 -14.16 15.22 -6.40
N GLN A 22 -13.27 14.99 -7.34
CA GLN A 22 -13.04 13.65 -7.89
C GLN A 22 -11.74 13.00 -7.49
N PHE A 23 -10.82 13.77 -6.94
CA PHE A 23 -9.48 13.29 -6.62
C PHE A 23 -9.20 13.48 -5.13
N SER A 24 -8.50 12.54 -4.56
CA SER A 24 -7.95 12.70 -3.22
C SER A 24 -6.53 12.18 -3.14
N LEU A 25 -5.77 12.81 -2.28
CA LEU A 25 -4.43 12.41 -1.89
C LEU A 25 -4.45 12.13 -0.39
N SER A 26 -3.95 10.99 0.01
CA SER A 26 -3.91 10.60 1.41
C SER A 26 -2.56 10.06 1.85
N THR A 27 -2.30 10.21 3.13
CA THR A 27 -1.12 9.65 3.79
C THR A 27 -1.52 9.01 5.11
N ASN A 28 -1.00 7.82 5.38
CA ASN A 28 -1.26 7.06 6.60
C ASN A 28 -0.25 7.45 7.68
N LEU A 29 -0.73 8.01 8.76
CA LEU A 29 0.10 8.44 9.88
C LEU A 29 0.72 7.28 10.65
N LEU A 30 0.03 6.12 10.70
CA LEU A 30 0.56 4.93 11.37
C LEU A 30 1.76 4.32 10.65
N ASP A 31 1.84 4.42 9.33
CA ASP A 31 2.99 3.93 8.56
C ASP A 31 4.26 4.71 8.92
N TYR A 32 4.16 6.01 9.22
CA TYR A 32 5.30 6.79 9.72
C TYR A 32 5.73 6.35 11.13
N ALA A 33 4.79 5.98 11.99
CA ALA A 33 5.10 5.40 13.30
C ALA A 33 5.73 4.00 13.17
N CYS A 34 5.45 3.28 12.09
CA CYS A 34 6.08 2.00 11.74
C CYS A 34 7.43 2.22 11.07
N LEU A 35 8.45 2.58 11.86
CA LEU A 35 9.85 2.72 11.44
C LEU A 35 10.05 3.73 10.29
N GLY A 36 9.22 4.78 10.24
CA GLY A 36 9.36 5.85 9.26
C GLY A 36 8.98 5.47 7.83
N THR A 37 8.06 4.52 7.64
CA THR A 37 7.61 4.14 6.30
C THR A 37 6.87 5.29 5.63
N MET A 38 7.45 5.84 4.58
CA MET A 38 6.82 6.84 3.74
C MET A 38 5.71 6.20 2.91
N ASN A 39 4.57 6.88 2.79
CA ASN A 39 3.43 6.38 2.05
C ASN A 39 2.64 7.51 1.40
N MET A 40 1.96 7.17 0.32
CA MET A 40 1.06 8.06 -0.40
C MET A 40 0.03 7.21 -1.13
N ASP A 41 -1.23 7.55 -0.95
CA ASP A 41 -2.34 6.95 -1.70
C ASP A 41 -3.08 8.04 -2.47
N PHE A 42 -3.32 7.76 -3.75
CA PHE A 42 -4.12 8.59 -4.64
C PHE A 42 -5.44 7.88 -4.92
N SER A 43 -6.55 8.61 -4.91
CA SER A 43 -7.86 8.07 -5.27
C SER A 43 -8.57 8.97 -6.26
N CYS A 44 -9.29 8.33 -7.18
CA CYS A 44 -10.10 8.97 -8.20
C CYS A 44 -11.53 8.43 -8.13
N SER A 45 -12.51 9.29 -7.95
CA SER A 45 -13.93 8.94 -7.98
C SER A 45 -14.36 8.64 -9.41
N VAL A 46 -14.82 7.43 -9.67
CA VAL A 46 -15.34 7.02 -10.98
C VAL A 46 -16.87 7.13 -11.02
N SER A 47 -17.51 6.95 -9.88
CA SER A 47 -18.95 7.11 -9.73
C SER A 47 -19.29 7.57 -8.30
N ARG A 48 -20.57 7.84 -8.05
CA ARG A 48 -21.05 8.24 -6.70
C ARG A 48 -20.74 7.23 -5.59
N HIS A 49 -20.52 5.97 -5.95
CA HIS A 49 -20.32 4.86 -5.02
C HIS A 49 -19.01 4.09 -5.26
N CYS A 50 -18.17 4.52 -6.20
CA CYS A 50 -16.97 3.80 -6.57
C CYS A 50 -15.81 4.75 -6.84
N SER A 51 -14.63 4.43 -6.28
CA SER A 51 -13.38 5.11 -6.57
C SER A 51 -12.26 4.11 -6.86
N LEU A 52 -11.36 4.48 -7.75
CA LEU A 52 -10.10 3.78 -7.99
C LEU A 52 -9.05 4.32 -7.05
N THR A 53 -8.18 3.44 -6.54
CA THR A 53 -7.10 3.81 -5.63
C THR A 53 -5.77 3.28 -6.15
N ALA A 54 -4.72 4.08 -6.00
CA ALA A 54 -3.35 3.69 -6.27
C ALA A 54 -2.49 4.17 -5.10
N GLY A 55 -1.69 3.27 -4.53
CA GLY A 55 -0.87 3.58 -3.37
C GLY A 55 0.55 3.10 -3.52
N VAL A 56 1.47 3.82 -2.91
CA VAL A 56 2.89 3.46 -2.81
C VAL A 56 3.36 3.59 -1.37
N ARG A 57 4.24 2.67 -0.96
CA ARG A 57 4.94 2.71 0.32
C ARG A 57 6.43 2.49 0.10
N TYR A 58 7.24 3.22 0.81
CA TYR A 58 8.68 3.15 0.71
C TYR A 58 9.35 3.32 2.07
N ASN A 59 10.20 2.38 2.43
CA ASN A 59 11.04 2.45 3.62
C ASN A 59 12.47 2.03 3.26
N PRO A 60 13.42 2.96 3.22
CA PRO A 60 14.81 2.68 2.91
C PRO A 60 15.68 2.40 4.15
N PHE A 61 15.12 2.48 5.36
CA PHE A 61 15.92 2.59 6.56
C PHE A 61 16.56 1.29 7.01
N THR A 62 17.83 1.44 7.41
CA THR A 62 18.61 0.45 8.14
C THR A 62 19.07 1.13 9.43
N PHE A 63 18.75 0.54 10.55
CA PHE A 63 19.08 1.07 11.86
C PHE A 63 20.33 0.38 12.40
N ASN A 64 21.15 1.12 13.15
CA ASN A 64 22.38 0.63 13.78
C ASN A 64 23.36 -0.02 12.78
N SER A 65 23.54 0.61 11.63
CA SER A 65 24.36 0.07 10.53
C SER A 65 25.85 -0.10 10.85
N SER A 66 26.34 0.51 11.92
CA SER A 66 27.74 0.43 12.37
C SER A 66 28.05 -0.83 13.18
N ASP A 67 27.03 -1.50 13.70
CA ASP A 67 27.16 -2.71 14.53
C ASP A 67 26.49 -3.89 13.81
N VAL A 68 27.31 -4.79 13.28
CA VAL A 68 26.87 -5.94 12.47
C VAL A 68 26.00 -6.91 13.26
N GLU A 69 26.25 -7.05 14.58
CA GLU A 69 25.51 -7.98 15.43
C GLU A 69 24.12 -7.47 15.82
N ASN A 70 23.98 -6.15 15.95
CA ASN A 70 22.74 -5.50 16.36
C ASN A 70 22.08 -4.71 15.23
N GLN A 71 22.50 -4.92 14.00
CA GLN A 71 21.93 -4.23 12.85
C GLN A 71 20.48 -4.68 12.61
N PHE A 72 19.59 -3.71 12.50
CA PHE A 72 18.18 -3.90 12.19
C PHE A 72 17.85 -3.30 10.84
N GLN A 73 17.35 -4.15 9.92
CA GLN A 73 16.93 -3.73 8.58
C GLN A 73 15.40 -3.87 8.44
N PHE A 74 14.78 -2.78 8.00
CA PHE A 74 13.35 -2.77 7.67
C PHE A 74 13.14 -2.02 6.36
N ARG A 75 13.67 -2.60 5.28
CA ARG A 75 13.55 -2.01 3.95
C ARG A 75 12.37 -2.60 3.23
N GLN A 76 11.55 -1.74 2.65
CA GLN A 76 10.44 -2.18 1.81
C GLN A 76 10.07 -1.13 0.77
N ARG A 77 9.59 -1.63 -0.35
CA ARG A 77 8.89 -0.84 -1.35
C ARG A 77 7.67 -1.59 -1.82
N SER A 78 6.54 -0.93 -1.90
CA SER A 78 5.32 -1.57 -2.38
C SER A 78 4.49 -0.62 -3.23
N ALA A 79 3.73 -1.23 -4.14
CA ALA A 79 2.72 -0.56 -4.92
C ALA A 79 1.42 -1.35 -4.84
N ALA A 80 0.31 -0.65 -4.77
CA ALA A 80 -1.02 -1.23 -4.71
C ALA A 80 -1.96 -0.49 -5.66
N LEU A 81 -2.86 -1.25 -6.27
CA LEU A 81 -3.95 -0.73 -7.08
C LEU A 81 -5.25 -1.39 -6.61
N GLY A 82 -6.32 -0.63 -6.56
CA GLY A 82 -7.57 -1.19 -6.08
C GLY A 82 -8.80 -0.36 -6.38
N VAL A 83 -9.90 -0.84 -5.84
CA VAL A 83 -11.21 -0.22 -5.95
C VAL A 83 -11.76 -0.05 -4.54
N ARG A 84 -12.37 1.12 -4.26
CA ARG A 84 -13.15 1.37 -3.06
C ARG A 84 -14.63 1.50 -3.41
N LEU A 85 -15.46 0.86 -2.63
CA LEU A 85 -16.91 0.95 -2.68
C LEU A 85 -17.43 1.74 -1.48
N TRP A 86 -18.29 2.69 -1.75
CA TRP A 86 -18.86 3.61 -0.80
C TRP A 86 -20.38 3.41 -0.76
N PRO A 87 -20.95 2.88 0.34
CA PRO A 87 -22.39 2.65 0.43
C PRO A 87 -23.24 3.91 0.24
N TRP A 88 -22.72 5.08 0.64
CA TRP A 88 -23.46 6.36 0.56
C TRP A 88 -22.90 7.28 -0.52
N HIS A 89 -21.74 7.86 -0.27
CA HIS A 89 -21.09 8.83 -1.17
C HIS A 89 -19.58 8.62 -1.17
N THR A 90 -18.95 8.80 -2.31
CA THR A 90 -17.49 8.77 -2.41
C THR A 90 -16.85 9.81 -1.49
N MET A 91 -15.73 9.46 -0.90
CA MET A 91 -14.93 10.26 0.02
C MET A 91 -15.60 10.60 1.35
N SER A 92 -16.71 9.91 1.72
CA SER A 92 -17.44 10.17 2.97
C SER A 92 -18.08 8.92 3.55
N GLY A 93 -17.99 8.75 4.87
CA GLY A 93 -18.62 7.65 5.61
C GLY A 93 -17.91 6.30 5.44
N TRP A 94 -18.67 5.22 5.51
CA TRP A 94 -18.14 3.85 5.40
C TRP A 94 -17.65 3.54 4.00
N TRP A 95 -16.56 2.76 3.91
CA TRP A 95 -16.04 2.25 2.66
C TRP A 95 -15.48 0.84 2.83
N PHE A 96 -15.49 0.10 1.72
CA PHE A 96 -14.87 -1.22 1.57
C PHE A 96 -13.92 -1.17 0.38
N ALA A 97 -12.74 -1.75 0.52
CA ALA A 97 -11.74 -1.75 -0.55
C ALA A 97 -11.21 -3.14 -0.84
N GLY A 98 -11.01 -3.42 -2.14
CA GLY A 98 -10.23 -4.53 -2.62
C GLY A 98 -9.03 -4.00 -3.40
N LYS A 99 -7.83 -4.47 -3.08
CA LYS A 99 -6.58 -4.04 -3.72
C LYS A 99 -5.74 -5.24 -4.12
N ILE A 100 -5.01 -5.11 -5.20
CA ILE A 100 -3.87 -5.96 -5.53
C ILE A 100 -2.61 -5.22 -5.09
N ARG A 101 -1.66 -5.94 -4.51
CA ARG A 101 -0.42 -5.36 -4.01
C ARG A 101 0.77 -6.20 -4.38
N TYR A 102 1.84 -5.52 -4.75
CA TYR A 102 3.20 -6.03 -4.89
C TYR A 102 4.10 -5.35 -3.87
N GLN A 103 4.96 -6.10 -3.21
CA GLN A 103 5.93 -5.60 -2.25
C GLN A 103 7.25 -6.33 -2.41
N GLU A 104 8.32 -5.58 -2.50
CA GLU A 104 9.68 -6.04 -2.23
C GLU A 104 10.06 -5.70 -0.81
N TYR A 105 10.71 -6.62 -0.12
CA TYR A 105 11.10 -6.43 1.28
C TYR A 105 12.47 -7.02 1.56
N ASN A 106 13.13 -6.41 2.53
CA ASN A 106 14.37 -6.91 3.10
C ASN A 106 14.34 -6.63 4.61
N TYR A 107 14.09 -7.69 5.38
CA TYR A 107 13.95 -7.63 6.82
C TYR A 107 15.04 -8.43 7.49
N GLY A 108 15.75 -7.84 8.44
CA GLY A 108 16.80 -8.50 9.21
C GLY A 108 16.95 -7.94 10.61
N GLY A 109 17.33 -8.79 11.55
CA GLY A 109 17.64 -8.38 12.92
C GLY A 109 16.45 -8.13 13.85
N LEU A 110 15.18 -8.20 13.37
CA LEU A 110 14.00 -7.86 14.21
C LEU A 110 13.58 -9.01 15.15
N PHE A 111 13.55 -10.23 14.62
CA PHE A 111 13.09 -11.42 15.36
C PHE A 111 14.03 -12.61 15.24
N SER A 112 15.08 -12.49 14.46
CA SER A 112 16.08 -13.54 14.23
C SER A 112 17.40 -12.92 13.81
N TRP A 113 18.50 -13.63 14.04
CA TRP A 113 19.85 -13.23 13.63
C TRP A 113 20.06 -13.22 12.11
N GLY A 114 19.12 -13.77 11.35
CA GLY A 114 19.16 -13.86 9.89
C GLY A 114 18.40 -12.73 9.19
N THR A 115 18.69 -12.59 7.91
CA THR A 115 17.99 -11.66 7.02
C THR A 115 17.13 -12.45 6.05
N GLU A 116 15.92 -11.96 5.81
CA GLU A 116 15.02 -12.46 4.76
C GLU A 116 14.74 -11.33 3.77
N ASP A 117 15.09 -11.55 2.51
CA ASP A 117 14.67 -10.69 1.41
C ASP A 117 13.72 -11.45 0.47
N GLY A 118 12.93 -10.70 -0.27
CA GLY A 118 12.04 -11.33 -1.24
C GLY A 118 10.94 -10.42 -1.74
N ASP A 119 10.07 -11.06 -2.52
CA ASP A 119 8.93 -10.44 -3.18
C ASP A 119 7.63 -11.03 -2.64
N ARG A 120 6.63 -10.18 -2.44
CA ARG A 120 5.26 -10.59 -2.06
C ARG A 120 4.28 -10.00 -3.04
N TYR A 121 3.31 -10.80 -3.43
CA TYR A 121 2.15 -10.31 -4.17
C TYR A 121 0.88 -10.99 -3.70
N GLY A 122 -0.21 -10.29 -3.77
CA GLY A 122 -1.49 -10.81 -3.32
C GLY A 122 -2.60 -9.78 -3.38
N CYS A 123 -3.73 -10.16 -2.79
CA CYS A 123 -4.90 -9.33 -2.68
C CYS A 123 -5.12 -8.89 -1.23
N SER A 124 -5.56 -7.66 -1.04
CA SER A 124 -6.00 -7.17 0.26
C SER A 124 -7.46 -6.76 0.22
N PHE A 125 -8.12 -6.96 1.36
CA PHE A 125 -9.47 -6.48 1.62
C PHE A 125 -9.43 -5.65 2.88
N SER A 126 -10.01 -4.45 2.80
CA SER A 126 -10.07 -3.52 3.91
C SER A 126 -11.41 -2.83 4.00
N ALA A 127 -11.74 -2.39 5.19
CA ALA A 127 -12.93 -1.60 5.48
C ALA A 127 -12.54 -0.45 6.41
N GLY A 128 -13.27 0.65 6.30
CA GLY A 128 -12.99 1.80 7.14
C GLY A 128 -14.09 2.83 7.09
N TYR A 129 -13.81 3.93 7.78
CA TYR A 129 -14.71 5.06 7.90
C TYR A 129 -13.95 6.36 7.66
N THR A 130 -14.52 7.23 6.84
CA THR A 130 -14.01 8.56 6.55
C THR A 130 -14.83 9.60 7.30
N TYR A 131 -14.18 10.34 8.17
CA TYR A 131 -14.75 11.47 8.92
C TYR A 131 -14.32 12.79 8.26
N MET A 132 -15.29 13.60 7.88
CA MET A 132 -15.04 14.90 7.25
C MET A 132 -14.69 15.92 8.33
N LEU A 133 -13.45 16.44 8.29
CA LEU A 133 -13.01 17.53 9.18
C LEU A 133 -13.37 18.90 8.59
N SER A 134 -13.25 19.00 7.25
CA SER A 134 -13.52 20.23 6.50
C SER A 134 -14.00 19.86 5.09
N SER A 135 -14.36 20.84 4.28
CA SER A 135 -14.75 20.64 2.87
C SER A 135 -13.72 19.88 2.04
N ASN A 136 -12.44 20.05 2.35
CA ASN A 136 -11.32 19.47 1.59
C ASN A 136 -10.45 18.52 2.41
N LEU A 137 -10.69 18.41 3.72
CA LEU A 137 -9.84 17.62 4.62
C LEU A 137 -10.65 16.58 5.36
N ASN A 138 -10.26 15.32 5.23
CA ASN A 138 -10.90 14.20 5.88
C ASN A 138 -9.88 13.42 6.72
N LEU A 139 -10.37 12.73 7.73
CA LEU A 139 -9.64 11.76 8.53
C LEU A 139 -10.23 10.38 8.26
N GLU A 140 -9.40 9.44 7.87
CA GLU A 140 -9.82 8.05 7.61
C GLU A 140 -9.27 7.10 8.65
N PHE A 141 -10.14 6.20 9.10
CA PHE A 141 -9.80 5.06 9.93
C PHE A 141 -10.10 3.79 9.16
N GLY A 142 -9.19 2.84 9.16
CA GLY A 142 -9.41 1.61 8.43
C GLY A 142 -8.58 0.46 8.96
N LEU A 143 -9.05 -0.71 8.60
CA LEU A 143 -8.38 -1.95 8.94
C LEU A 143 -8.66 -2.99 7.84
N GLY A 144 -7.68 -3.87 7.58
CA GLY A 144 -7.82 -4.90 6.56
C GLY A 144 -6.88 -6.07 6.75
N ALA A 145 -6.94 -6.98 5.80
CA ALA A 145 -6.07 -8.13 5.72
C ALA A 145 -5.51 -8.29 4.31
N TRP A 146 -4.25 -8.68 4.23
CA TRP A 146 -3.54 -8.95 2.99
C TRP A 146 -3.08 -10.39 2.94
N ALA A 147 -3.48 -11.11 1.91
CA ALA A 147 -3.14 -12.50 1.68
C ALA A 147 -2.52 -12.69 0.30
N GLY A 148 -1.56 -13.58 0.21
CA GLY A 148 -0.90 -13.86 -1.05
C GLY A 148 0.25 -14.84 -0.93
N MET A 149 1.18 -14.71 -1.88
CA MET A 149 2.37 -15.55 -1.98
C MET A 149 3.63 -14.70 -1.84
N SER A 150 4.59 -15.21 -1.09
CA SER A 150 5.92 -14.62 -0.92
C SER A 150 6.96 -15.57 -1.45
N PHE A 151 7.88 -15.05 -2.25
CA PHE A 151 9.13 -15.69 -2.64
C PHE A 151 10.23 -15.09 -1.79
N PHE A 152 10.93 -15.92 -1.06
CA PHE A 152 11.93 -15.45 -0.10
C PHE A 152 13.27 -16.13 -0.27
N ARG A 153 14.32 -15.40 0.11
CA ARG A 153 15.68 -15.87 0.34
C ARG A 153 16.09 -15.52 1.75
N ARG A 154 16.75 -16.46 2.41
CA ARG A 154 17.29 -16.26 3.76
C ARG A 154 18.78 -16.29 3.76
N TYR A 155 19.36 -15.41 4.50
CA TYR A 155 20.78 -15.30 4.74
C TYR A 155 21.06 -15.52 6.23
N SER A 156 22.23 -16.14 6.53
CA SER A 156 22.59 -16.50 7.92
C SER A 156 22.85 -15.28 8.81
N CYS A 157 23.24 -14.16 8.23
CA CYS A 157 23.45 -12.89 8.94
C CYS A 157 23.09 -11.71 8.01
N VAL A 158 23.00 -10.52 8.59
CA VAL A 158 22.59 -9.30 7.91
C VAL A 158 23.57 -8.86 6.82
N VAL A 159 24.86 -9.19 6.96
CA VAL A 159 25.95 -8.71 6.09
C VAL A 159 26.58 -9.85 5.28
N CYS A 160 26.48 -11.10 5.73
CA CYS A 160 27.07 -12.22 5.02
C CYS A 160 26.18 -12.64 3.85
N GLY A 161 26.68 -12.62 2.62
CA GLY A 161 25.97 -13.00 1.41
C GLY A 161 25.66 -14.50 1.26
N THR A 162 25.88 -15.34 2.30
CA THR A 162 25.65 -16.77 2.24
C THR A 162 24.18 -17.11 2.36
N THR A 163 23.59 -17.58 1.27
CA THR A 163 22.19 -18.02 1.24
C THR A 163 22.03 -19.33 2.01
N VAL A 164 21.20 -19.35 3.02
CA VAL A 164 20.87 -20.51 3.86
C VAL A 164 19.62 -21.24 3.37
N GLY A 165 18.73 -20.55 2.69
CA GLY A 165 17.50 -21.13 2.17
C GLY A 165 16.77 -20.20 1.22
N HIS A 166 15.95 -20.79 0.38
CA HIS A 166 15.03 -20.07 -0.50
C HIS A 166 13.74 -20.87 -0.66
N GLY A 167 12.66 -20.20 -0.98
CA GLY A 167 11.41 -20.89 -1.19
C GLY A 167 10.23 -19.95 -1.44
N ARG A 168 9.06 -20.53 -1.38
CA ARG A 168 7.80 -19.81 -1.45
C ARG A 168 6.93 -20.15 -0.26
N LYS A 169 6.20 -19.17 0.25
CA LYS A 169 5.25 -19.35 1.35
C LYS A 169 3.98 -18.53 1.10
N TYR A 170 2.85 -19.05 1.54
CA TYR A 170 1.63 -18.26 1.63
C TYR A 170 1.69 -17.40 2.90
N PHE A 171 1.07 -16.26 2.85
CA PHE A 171 0.99 -15.37 4.00
C PHE A 171 -0.41 -14.77 4.14
N LEU A 172 -0.75 -14.44 5.37
CA LEU A 172 -1.89 -13.62 5.75
C LEU A 172 -1.37 -12.61 6.78
N LEU A 173 -1.44 -11.34 6.44
CA LEU A 173 -0.94 -10.25 7.27
C LEU A 173 -2.05 -9.23 7.50
N PRO A 174 -2.08 -8.57 8.67
CA PRO A 174 -2.90 -7.37 8.82
C PRO A 174 -2.43 -6.33 7.81
N ASP A 175 -3.38 -5.67 7.17
CA ASP A 175 -3.13 -4.62 6.19
C ASP A 175 -4.07 -3.45 6.41
N ASP A 176 -3.71 -2.30 5.85
CA ASP A 176 -4.50 -1.09 5.95
C ASP A 176 -4.97 -0.76 7.39
N LEU A 177 -4.16 -1.13 8.41
CA LEU A 177 -4.31 -0.51 9.71
C LEU A 177 -3.91 0.95 9.52
N MET A 178 -4.92 1.83 9.43
CA MET A 178 -4.69 3.19 9.01
C MET A 178 -5.39 4.21 9.88
N ILE A 179 -4.69 5.28 10.14
CA ILE A 179 -5.20 6.59 10.50
C ILE A 179 -4.63 7.52 9.45
N SER A 180 -5.44 7.87 8.46
CA SER A 180 -4.95 8.62 7.30
C SER A 180 -5.55 10.01 7.23
N LEU A 181 -4.71 10.96 6.90
CA LEU A 181 -5.12 12.30 6.52
C LEU A 181 -5.36 12.32 5.02
N VAL A 182 -6.53 12.78 4.60
CA VAL A 182 -6.98 12.76 3.21
C VAL A 182 -7.33 14.17 2.78
N TYR A 183 -6.69 14.64 1.73
CA TYR A 183 -7.03 15.90 1.09
C TYR A 183 -7.82 15.63 -0.19
N VAL A 184 -8.98 16.26 -0.33
CA VAL A 184 -9.91 16.09 -1.45
C VAL A 184 -9.90 17.36 -2.30
N PHE A 185 -9.73 17.19 -3.62
CA PHE A 185 -9.67 18.27 -4.60
C PHE A 185 -11.00 18.48 -5.32
#